data_5cedd348b6a21e9471a64b32d2596d4f
#
_entry.id   5cedd348b6a21e9471a64b32d2596d4f
#
_cell.length_a   1.000
_cell.length_b   1.000
_cell.length_c   1.000
_cell.angle_alpha   90.00
_cell.angle_beta   90.00
_cell.angle_gamma   90.00
#
_symmetry.space_group_name_H-M   'P 1'
#
loop_
_entity.id
_entity.type
_entity.pdbx_description
1 polymer ?
#
loop_
_entity_poly.entity_id
_entity_poly.type
_entity_poly.pdbx_seq_one_letter_code
_entity_poly.pdbx_strand_id
1 'polypeptide(L)'
;MKLVILHSSDTHGFLMPTDYQDKNNYDAPISLSRVSSVVKSEKEKYGADNVLVTDSGDCLQGSPLASFTQKLPEEEGLRKFTEAYNEVGYDARCLGNHDFNYGLDYLSYYVDNNRAPFINDNVLDAETNVPFFGKEYTIIEKAGLKIGIMGITTQYISHWESEDHIKGLKFVSGYDVLSKLAKKLRPQVDILCAMYHGGFESDPLTGEATEPHTGENEGYKILTEIPEIDVFLTGHQHRRLNLVTRDTAIVQPGYRGEAVGKVVIDFDKDEKGKVKINEMTTELIDSKDYAPDPAIEKIVKSLDEETQKWLDQPIAHLSEPAPIEDAIKGRIEGAPFINLIQQMQLWFTGADVSATAIMSESAHGFSKNV
;
A
#
# COMPACT_ATOMS: atom_id res chain seq x y z
N MET A 1 -10.00 22.05 18.54
CA MET A 1 -10.69 21.32 17.45
C MET A 1 -9.80 20.16 17.02
N LYS A 2 -10.36 19.12 16.37
CA LYS A 2 -9.53 17.96 15.95
C LYS A 2 -9.74 17.65 14.47
N LEU A 3 -8.63 17.47 13.76
CA LEU A 3 -8.57 16.81 12.47
C LEU A 3 -8.00 15.42 12.68
N VAL A 4 -8.62 14.40 12.12
CA VAL A 4 -8.13 13.03 12.11
C VAL A 4 -7.77 12.62 10.69
N ILE A 5 -6.59 12.05 10.50
CA ILE A 5 -6.16 11.49 9.21
C ILE A 5 -5.99 10.00 9.40
N LEU A 6 -6.67 9.21 8.59
CA LEU A 6 -6.56 7.76 8.54
C LEU A 6 -5.83 7.35 7.26
N HIS A 7 -4.91 6.43 7.38
CA HIS A 7 -4.05 6.01 6.30
C HIS A 7 -3.93 4.49 6.20
N SER A 8 -4.18 3.94 5.01
CA SER A 8 -3.85 2.57 4.65
C SER A 8 -2.77 2.56 3.57
N SER A 9 -2.09 1.44 3.44
CA SER A 9 -1.08 1.15 2.42
C SER A 9 -0.91 -0.36 2.29
N ASP A 10 -0.34 -0.78 1.17
CA ASP A 10 0.16 -2.15 0.99
C ASP A 10 -0.89 -3.23 1.31
N THR A 11 -2.14 -3.01 0.90
CA THR A 11 -3.21 -3.98 1.13
C THR A 11 -3.06 -5.24 0.28
N HIS A 12 -2.29 -5.17 -0.81
CA HIS A 12 -1.89 -6.29 -1.67
C HIS A 12 -3.05 -7.19 -2.09
N GLY A 13 -4.22 -6.59 -2.34
CA GLY A 13 -5.41 -7.30 -2.78
C GLY A 13 -6.04 -8.22 -1.74
N PHE A 14 -5.67 -8.13 -0.47
CA PHE A 14 -6.35 -8.81 0.62
C PHE A 14 -7.65 -8.09 0.98
N LEU A 15 -8.70 -8.34 0.20
CA LEU A 15 -10.01 -7.71 0.39
C LEU A 15 -10.82 -8.40 1.49
N MET A 16 -10.69 -9.73 1.61
CA MET A 16 -11.37 -10.59 2.57
C MET A 16 -10.44 -10.96 3.74
N PRO A 17 -10.98 -11.24 4.94
CA PRO A 17 -10.17 -11.59 6.12
C PRO A 17 -9.66 -13.03 6.06
N THR A 18 -8.97 -13.37 4.99
CA THR A 18 -8.35 -14.68 4.75
C THR A 18 -6.96 -14.51 4.14
N ASP A 19 -6.03 -15.37 4.53
CA ASP A 19 -4.70 -15.45 3.92
C ASP A 19 -4.63 -16.49 2.78
N TYR A 20 -5.77 -17.15 2.49
CA TYR A 20 -5.92 -18.20 1.48
C TYR A 20 -5.11 -19.48 1.73
N GLN A 21 -4.43 -19.62 2.85
CA GLN A 21 -3.72 -20.85 3.23
C GLN A 21 -4.70 -21.91 3.77
N ASP A 22 -5.71 -21.47 4.53
CA ASP A 22 -6.82 -22.29 4.99
C ASP A 22 -8.13 -21.71 4.47
N LYS A 23 -8.77 -22.41 3.54
CA LYS A 23 -10.04 -22.02 2.90
C LYS A 23 -11.21 -21.85 3.87
N ASN A 24 -11.11 -22.39 5.09
CA ASN A 24 -12.13 -22.24 6.12
C ASN A 24 -11.84 -21.09 7.09
N ASN A 25 -10.66 -20.46 6.99
CA ASN A 25 -10.27 -19.35 7.85
C ASN A 25 -10.63 -18.01 7.22
N TYR A 26 -11.76 -17.44 7.66
CA TYR A 26 -12.20 -16.09 7.34
C TYR A 26 -12.13 -15.16 8.56
N ASP A 27 -11.18 -15.40 9.47
CA ASP A 27 -10.92 -14.54 10.63
C ASP A 27 -9.44 -14.12 10.73
N ALA A 28 -8.76 -14.09 9.61
CA ALA A 28 -7.39 -13.58 9.56
C ALA A 28 -7.36 -12.11 10.02
N PRO A 29 -6.31 -11.69 10.75
CA PRO A 29 -6.20 -10.34 11.33
C PRO A 29 -5.79 -9.28 10.30
N ILE A 30 -6.26 -9.42 9.08
CA ILE A 30 -5.90 -8.63 7.90
C ILE A 30 -7.16 -8.35 7.09
N SER A 31 -7.17 -7.42 6.20
CA SER A 31 -8.03 -7.19 5.04
C SER A 31 -8.49 -5.75 4.87
N LEU A 32 -8.85 -5.41 3.64
CA LEU A 32 -9.51 -4.15 3.31
C LEU A 32 -10.89 -4.02 4.02
N SER A 33 -11.62 -5.15 4.18
CA SER A 33 -12.91 -5.13 4.85
C SER A 33 -12.80 -4.72 6.32
N ARG A 34 -11.72 -5.11 7.02
CA ARG A 34 -11.45 -4.64 8.38
C ARG A 34 -10.96 -3.19 8.41
N VAL A 35 -10.12 -2.77 7.46
CA VAL A 35 -9.72 -1.36 7.28
C VAL A 35 -10.96 -0.47 7.13
N SER A 36 -11.94 -0.88 6.31
CA SER A 36 -13.20 -0.14 6.15
C SER A 36 -13.96 0.02 7.46
N SER A 37 -14.02 -1.03 8.28
CA SER A 37 -14.67 -0.97 9.59
C SER A 37 -13.97 0.00 10.56
N VAL A 38 -12.64 0.04 10.57
CA VAL A 38 -11.88 1.04 11.32
C VAL A 38 -12.24 2.45 10.85
N VAL A 39 -12.24 2.69 9.54
CA VAL A 39 -12.58 3.99 8.95
C VAL A 39 -14.00 4.42 9.33
N LYS A 40 -14.98 3.52 9.23
CA LYS A 40 -16.39 3.80 9.62
C LYS A 40 -16.49 4.14 11.08
N SER A 41 -15.84 3.39 11.97
CA SER A 41 -15.83 3.63 13.41
C SER A 41 -15.22 4.99 13.78
N GLU A 42 -14.10 5.36 13.16
CA GLU A 42 -13.45 6.64 13.44
C GLU A 42 -14.26 7.82 12.86
N LYS A 43 -14.92 7.64 11.69
CA LYS A 43 -15.88 8.63 11.16
C LYS A 43 -17.09 8.82 12.06
N GLU A 44 -17.60 7.77 12.69
CA GLU A 44 -18.69 7.87 13.71
C GLU A 44 -18.21 8.63 14.96
N LYS A 45 -17.00 8.33 15.42
CA LYS A 45 -16.43 8.92 16.64
C LYS A 45 -16.12 10.41 16.53
N TYR A 46 -15.57 10.83 15.39
CA TYR A 46 -15.07 12.21 15.21
C TYR A 46 -15.97 13.06 14.31
N GLY A 47 -16.91 12.45 13.60
CA GLY A 47 -17.70 13.08 12.54
C GLY A 47 -16.96 13.02 11.19
N ALA A 48 -17.65 12.62 10.12
CA ALA A 48 -17.07 12.40 8.79
C ALA A 48 -16.34 13.64 8.22
N ASP A 49 -16.83 14.83 8.54
CA ASP A 49 -16.24 16.10 8.10
C ASP A 49 -14.90 16.42 8.79
N ASN A 50 -14.57 15.72 9.87
CA ASN A 50 -13.32 15.87 10.59
C ASN A 50 -12.30 14.76 10.31
N VAL A 51 -12.66 13.80 9.43
CA VAL A 51 -11.81 12.65 9.11
C VAL A 51 -11.42 12.69 7.64
N LEU A 52 -10.11 12.73 7.38
CA LEU A 52 -9.50 12.53 6.08
C LEU A 52 -9.04 11.07 5.96
N VAL A 53 -9.33 10.40 4.84
CA VAL A 53 -8.94 9.01 4.61
C VAL A 53 -8.08 8.91 3.36
N THR A 54 -6.90 8.33 3.49
CA THR A 54 -5.90 8.23 2.42
C THR A 54 -5.36 6.81 2.27
N ASP A 55 -4.79 6.53 1.08
CA ASP A 55 -4.14 5.26 0.78
C ASP A 55 -2.91 5.50 -0.09
N SER A 56 -1.80 4.83 0.20
CA SER A 56 -0.56 5.03 -0.55
C SER A 56 -0.20 3.90 -1.51
N GLY A 57 -1.16 3.06 -1.92
CA GLY A 57 -0.98 2.12 -3.04
C GLY A 57 -0.55 0.71 -2.64
N ASP A 58 -0.03 -0.03 -3.61
CA ASP A 58 0.19 -1.48 -3.57
C ASP A 58 -1.11 -2.25 -3.27
N CYS A 59 -2.07 -2.03 -4.15
CA CYS A 59 -3.40 -2.59 -4.03
C CYS A 59 -3.64 -3.79 -4.94
N LEU A 60 -3.09 -3.76 -6.17
CA LEU A 60 -3.51 -4.65 -7.26
C LEU A 60 -2.86 -6.02 -7.27
N GLN A 61 -1.72 -6.21 -6.60
CA GLN A 61 -0.93 -7.46 -6.64
C GLN A 61 -0.62 -7.96 -5.23
N GLY A 62 -0.61 -9.29 -5.04
CA GLY A 62 -0.12 -9.94 -3.81
C GLY A 62 -1.00 -11.09 -3.32
N SER A 63 -2.31 -10.92 -3.27
CA SER A 63 -3.22 -12.00 -2.84
C SER A 63 -3.59 -12.96 -3.99
N PRO A 64 -4.00 -14.19 -3.68
CA PRO A 64 -4.62 -15.08 -4.66
C PRO A 64 -5.85 -14.47 -5.34
N LEU A 65 -6.66 -13.70 -4.61
CA LEU A 65 -7.82 -13.01 -5.18
C LEU A 65 -7.39 -11.98 -6.24
N ALA A 66 -6.37 -11.18 -5.98
CA ALA A 66 -5.82 -10.25 -6.96
C ALA A 66 -5.28 -10.98 -8.20
N SER A 67 -4.56 -12.09 -8.00
CA SER A 67 -4.03 -12.91 -9.09
C SER A 67 -5.13 -13.58 -9.92
N PHE A 68 -6.24 -13.96 -9.31
CA PHE A 68 -7.40 -14.47 -10.03
C PHE A 68 -8.16 -13.37 -10.77
N THR A 69 -8.32 -12.21 -10.12
CA THR A 69 -8.97 -11.03 -10.72
C THR A 69 -8.31 -10.63 -12.03
N GLN A 70 -6.99 -10.64 -12.10
CA GLN A 70 -6.22 -10.31 -13.30
C GLN A 70 -6.47 -11.28 -14.49
N LYS A 71 -6.96 -12.50 -14.22
CA LYS A 71 -7.29 -13.49 -15.26
C LYS A 71 -8.69 -13.30 -15.85
N LEU A 72 -9.52 -12.48 -15.24
CA LEU A 72 -10.88 -12.17 -15.68
C LEU A 72 -10.89 -10.92 -16.57
N PRO A 73 -11.92 -10.76 -17.41
CA PRO A 73 -12.19 -9.45 -18.03
C PRO A 73 -12.32 -8.36 -16.96
N GLU A 74 -11.80 -7.16 -17.22
CA GLU A 74 -11.78 -6.05 -16.24
C GLU A 74 -13.20 -5.74 -15.72
N GLU A 75 -14.19 -5.75 -16.60
CA GLU A 75 -15.60 -5.52 -16.26
C GLU A 75 -16.21 -6.53 -15.29
N GLU A 76 -15.59 -7.72 -15.14
CA GLU A 76 -16.06 -8.77 -14.24
C GLU A 76 -15.25 -8.78 -12.94
N GLY A 77 -13.93 -8.82 -13.04
CA GLY A 77 -13.01 -8.95 -11.91
C GLY A 77 -12.62 -7.60 -11.33
N LEU A 78 -11.90 -6.80 -12.09
CA LEU A 78 -11.32 -5.54 -11.62
C LEU A 78 -12.38 -4.51 -11.20
N ARG A 79 -13.55 -4.52 -11.82
CA ARG A 79 -14.67 -3.67 -11.41
C ARG A 79 -15.09 -3.94 -9.96
N LYS A 80 -15.30 -5.20 -9.57
CA LYS A 80 -15.66 -5.56 -8.17
C LYS A 80 -14.54 -5.22 -7.20
N PHE A 81 -13.32 -5.45 -7.62
CA PHE A 81 -12.14 -5.10 -6.86
C PHE A 81 -12.10 -3.59 -6.59
N THR A 82 -12.28 -2.77 -7.62
CA THR A 82 -12.34 -1.31 -7.53
C THR A 82 -13.52 -0.83 -6.68
N GLU A 83 -14.70 -1.46 -6.82
CA GLU A 83 -15.89 -1.15 -6.00
C GLU A 83 -15.62 -1.36 -4.50
N ALA A 84 -14.83 -2.39 -4.13
CA ALA A 84 -14.44 -2.63 -2.74
C ALA A 84 -13.58 -1.48 -2.17
N TYR A 85 -12.62 -0.97 -2.93
CA TYR A 85 -11.85 0.21 -2.54
C TYR A 85 -12.70 1.48 -2.46
N ASN A 86 -13.63 1.64 -3.39
CA ASN A 86 -14.59 2.76 -3.37
C ASN A 86 -15.51 2.75 -2.14
N GLU A 87 -15.82 1.56 -1.57
CA GLU A 87 -16.66 1.44 -0.38
C GLU A 87 -15.96 1.94 0.89
N VAL A 88 -14.63 1.87 0.99
CA VAL A 88 -13.86 2.44 2.11
C VAL A 88 -14.06 3.96 2.21
N GLY A 89 -14.24 4.62 1.07
CA GLY A 89 -14.49 6.05 1.02
C GLY A 89 -13.24 6.87 1.28
N TYR A 90 -12.17 6.58 0.53
CA TYR A 90 -10.95 7.37 0.49
C TYR A 90 -11.19 8.77 -0.06
N ASP A 91 -10.49 9.76 0.46
CA ASP A 91 -10.51 11.15 -0.01
C ASP A 91 -9.38 11.43 -1.02
N ALA A 92 -8.24 10.70 -0.92
CA ALA A 92 -7.11 10.77 -1.86
C ALA A 92 -6.31 9.47 -1.82
N ARG A 93 -5.67 9.11 -2.95
CA ARG A 93 -4.86 7.90 -3.08
C ARG A 93 -3.60 8.18 -3.90
N CYS A 94 -2.55 7.37 -3.73
CA CYS A 94 -1.47 7.28 -4.70
C CYS A 94 -1.23 5.81 -5.12
N LEU A 95 -0.38 5.58 -6.10
CA LEU A 95 -0.03 4.26 -6.60
C LEU A 95 1.24 3.77 -5.92
N GLY A 96 1.31 2.47 -5.69
CA GLY A 96 2.51 1.77 -5.29
C GLY A 96 3.22 1.11 -6.48
N ASN A 97 4.35 0.46 -6.23
CA ASN A 97 5.11 -0.19 -7.29
C ASN A 97 4.42 -1.44 -7.84
N HIS A 98 3.74 -2.21 -6.99
CA HIS A 98 3.01 -3.40 -7.42
C HIS A 98 1.71 -3.10 -8.18
N ASP A 99 1.24 -1.86 -8.19
CA ASP A 99 0.09 -1.48 -9.01
C ASP A 99 0.42 -1.49 -10.51
N PHE A 100 1.71 -1.44 -10.89
CA PHE A 100 2.18 -1.49 -12.29
C PHE A 100 2.38 -2.91 -12.84
N ASN A 101 2.31 -3.96 -12.01
CA ASN A 101 2.68 -5.33 -12.40
C ASN A 101 1.82 -5.94 -13.52
N TYR A 102 0.65 -5.40 -13.78
CA TYR A 102 -0.27 -5.93 -14.80
C TYR A 102 -0.41 -5.02 -16.03
N GLY A 103 0.49 -4.03 -16.18
CA GLY A 103 0.53 -3.12 -17.31
C GLY A 103 -0.45 -1.96 -17.23
N LEU A 104 -0.27 -1.00 -18.17
CA LEU A 104 -0.95 0.30 -18.08
C LEU A 104 -2.44 0.25 -18.38
N ASP A 105 -2.91 -0.66 -19.23
CA ASP A 105 -4.34 -0.78 -19.54
C ASP A 105 -5.13 -1.20 -18.30
N TYR A 106 -4.63 -2.22 -17.58
CA TYR A 106 -5.22 -2.70 -16.33
C TYR A 106 -5.19 -1.62 -15.24
N LEU A 107 -4.04 -0.95 -15.10
CA LEU A 107 -3.88 0.13 -14.13
C LEU A 107 -4.77 1.34 -14.45
N SER A 108 -4.87 1.72 -15.74
CA SER A 108 -5.74 2.83 -16.17
C SER A 108 -7.20 2.55 -15.86
N TYR A 109 -7.68 1.32 -16.16
CA TYR A 109 -9.04 0.93 -15.78
C TYR A 109 -9.28 1.10 -14.27
N TYR A 110 -8.32 0.66 -13.44
CA TYR A 110 -8.42 0.81 -11.99
C TYR A 110 -8.48 2.26 -11.55
N VAL A 111 -7.58 3.10 -12.05
CA VAL A 111 -7.52 4.53 -11.70
C VAL A 111 -8.80 5.26 -12.13
N ASP A 112 -9.26 5.04 -13.38
CA ASP A 112 -10.40 5.74 -13.95
C ASP A 112 -11.75 5.37 -13.29
N ASN A 113 -11.86 4.18 -12.71
CA ASN A 113 -13.07 3.72 -12.03
C ASN A 113 -13.04 3.93 -10.51
N ASN A 114 -11.97 4.50 -9.95
CA ASN A 114 -11.93 4.92 -8.56
C ASN A 114 -12.61 6.29 -8.37
N ARG A 115 -13.33 6.45 -7.25
CA ARG A 115 -13.98 7.71 -6.87
C ARG A 115 -12.99 8.72 -6.29
N ALA A 116 -12.02 8.24 -5.52
CA ALA A 116 -10.97 9.09 -4.97
C ALA A 116 -9.97 9.49 -6.05
N PRO A 117 -9.50 10.75 -6.08
CA PRO A 117 -8.45 11.15 -6.99
C PRO A 117 -7.13 10.44 -6.65
N PHE A 118 -6.42 9.97 -7.68
CA PHE A 118 -5.04 9.58 -7.57
C PHE A 118 -4.12 10.79 -7.70
N ILE A 119 -3.01 10.78 -6.94
CA ILE A 119 -2.01 11.83 -6.92
C ILE A 119 -0.65 11.15 -6.99
N ASN A 120 0.01 11.26 -8.17
CA ASN A 120 1.31 10.65 -8.41
C ASN A 120 2.18 11.61 -9.21
N ASP A 121 2.69 12.64 -8.54
CA ASP A 121 3.37 13.76 -9.19
C ASP A 121 4.76 13.40 -9.76
N ASN A 122 5.33 12.25 -9.36
CA ASN A 122 6.62 11.77 -9.84
C ASN A 122 6.53 10.63 -10.88
N VAL A 123 5.32 10.24 -11.30
CA VAL A 123 5.09 9.31 -12.43
C VAL A 123 4.62 10.11 -13.62
N LEU A 124 5.52 10.39 -14.54
CA LEU A 124 5.31 11.32 -15.65
C LEU A 124 5.11 10.58 -16.96
N ASP A 125 4.31 11.17 -17.83
CA ASP A 125 4.34 10.84 -19.25
C ASP A 125 5.73 11.25 -19.82
N ALA A 126 6.41 10.33 -20.47
CA ALA A 126 7.79 10.51 -20.92
C ALA A 126 7.95 11.57 -22.02
N GLU A 127 6.89 11.88 -22.77
CA GLU A 127 6.93 12.88 -23.85
C GLU A 127 6.58 14.27 -23.32
N THR A 128 5.55 14.39 -22.50
CA THR A 128 5.01 15.67 -22.05
C THR A 128 5.58 16.15 -20.71
N ASN A 129 6.17 15.23 -19.93
CA ASN A 129 6.64 15.46 -18.56
C ASN A 129 5.55 16.02 -17.61
N VAL A 130 4.29 15.66 -17.82
CA VAL A 130 3.19 15.92 -16.86
C VAL A 130 2.84 14.61 -16.14
N PRO A 131 2.22 14.66 -14.95
CA PRO A 131 1.76 13.45 -14.27
C PRO A 131 0.90 12.59 -15.20
N PHE A 132 1.25 11.30 -15.32
CA PHE A 132 0.53 10.37 -16.19
C PHE A 132 -0.80 9.95 -15.57
N PHE A 133 -0.80 9.68 -14.26
CA PHE A 133 -2.00 9.31 -13.53
C PHE A 133 -2.42 10.42 -12.57
N GLY A 134 -3.69 10.82 -12.64
CA GLY A 134 -4.31 11.70 -11.67
C GLY A 134 -3.86 13.15 -11.75
N LYS A 135 -3.43 13.70 -10.61
CA LYS A 135 -3.12 15.12 -10.43
C LYS A 135 -1.79 15.31 -9.72
N GLU A 136 -1.17 16.50 -9.90
CA GLU A 136 0.01 16.92 -9.12
C GLU A 136 -0.29 16.93 -7.61
N TYR A 137 -1.44 17.48 -7.23
CA TYR A 137 -1.89 17.61 -5.84
C TYR A 137 -3.41 17.80 -5.79
N THR A 138 -3.95 17.71 -4.59
CA THR A 138 -5.32 18.16 -4.32
C THR A 138 -5.38 19.00 -3.03
N ILE A 139 -6.39 19.86 -2.91
CA ILE A 139 -6.70 20.57 -1.67
C ILE A 139 -8.09 20.15 -1.24
N ILE A 140 -8.20 19.61 -0.03
CA ILE A 140 -9.45 19.11 0.55
C ILE A 140 -9.75 19.91 1.82
N GLU A 141 -11.03 20.20 2.05
CA GLU A 141 -11.48 20.83 3.29
C GLU A 141 -12.02 19.77 4.27
N LYS A 142 -11.40 19.66 5.44
CA LYS A 142 -11.84 18.81 6.56
C LYS A 142 -11.64 19.58 7.87
N ALA A 143 -12.53 19.39 8.83
CA ALA A 143 -12.52 20.10 10.12
C ALA A 143 -12.45 21.64 9.97
N GLY A 144 -12.89 22.17 8.84
CA GLY A 144 -12.76 23.57 8.47
C GLY A 144 -11.33 24.00 8.13
N LEU A 145 -10.38 23.06 7.89
CA LEU A 145 -9.01 23.31 7.45
C LEU A 145 -8.86 23.01 5.96
N LYS A 146 -8.01 23.79 5.28
CA LYS A 146 -7.51 23.49 3.96
C LYS A 146 -6.31 22.55 4.07
N ILE A 147 -6.44 21.35 3.58
CA ILE A 147 -5.40 20.31 3.61
C ILE A 147 -4.86 20.13 2.20
N GLY A 148 -3.61 20.48 1.98
CA GLY A 148 -2.88 20.18 0.75
C GLY A 148 -2.38 18.75 0.81
N ILE A 149 -2.69 17.96 -0.23
CA ILE A 149 -2.25 16.57 -0.33
C ILE A 149 -1.40 16.43 -1.57
N MET A 150 -0.15 16.02 -1.38
CA MET A 150 0.83 15.66 -2.39
C MET A 150 0.97 14.14 -2.40
N GLY A 151 1.24 13.52 -3.55
CA GLY A 151 1.41 12.08 -3.65
C GLY A 151 2.57 11.72 -4.57
N ILE A 152 3.38 10.78 -4.13
CA ILE A 152 4.51 10.22 -4.89
C ILE A 152 4.62 8.72 -4.64
N THR A 153 5.31 8.03 -5.54
CA THR A 153 5.73 6.63 -5.39
C THR A 153 7.25 6.52 -5.51
N THR A 154 7.80 5.37 -5.13
CA THR A 154 9.23 5.11 -5.33
C THR A 154 9.62 5.26 -6.80
N GLN A 155 10.71 5.96 -7.07
CA GLN A 155 11.25 6.09 -8.41
C GLN A 155 11.89 4.79 -8.92
N TYR A 156 12.08 3.80 -8.04
CA TYR A 156 12.85 2.59 -8.33
C TYR A 156 12.08 1.54 -9.16
N ILE A 157 10.81 1.79 -9.46
CA ILE A 157 9.91 0.92 -10.24
C ILE A 157 10.56 0.46 -11.55
N SER A 158 11.25 1.34 -12.26
CA SER A 158 11.93 1.01 -13.51
C SER A 158 13.06 -0.03 -13.40
N HIS A 159 13.48 -0.39 -12.17
CA HIS A 159 14.47 -1.44 -11.92
C HIS A 159 13.84 -2.81 -11.70
N TRP A 160 12.56 -2.86 -11.39
CA TRP A 160 11.85 -4.10 -11.07
C TRP A 160 10.84 -4.49 -12.13
N GLU A 161 10.22 -3.48 -12.75
CA GLU A 161 9.11 -3.71 -13.64
C GLU A 161 9.57 -3.97 -15.08
N SER A 162 8.79 -4.79 -15.79
CA SER A 162 8.98 -5.02 -17.22
C SER A 162 8.82 -3.72 -18.02
N GLU A 163 9.71 -3.48 -18.99
CA GLU A 163 9.63 -2.30 -19.86
C GLU A 163 8.26 -2.19 -20.57
N ASP A 164 7.64 -3.32 -20.92
CA ASP A 164 6.34 -3.35 -21.58
C ASP A 164 5.21 -2.86 -20.66
N HIS A 165 5.32 -3.08 -19.35
CA HIS A 165 4.32 -2.66 -18.38
C HIS A 165 4.37 -1.17 -18.05
N ILE A 166 5.51 -0.51 -18.27
CA ILE A 166 5.73 0.90 -17.93
C ILE A 166 6.11 1.76 -19.13
N LYS A 167 5.85 1.23 -20.33
CA LYS A 167 6.21 1.90 -21.58
C LYS A 167 5.54 3.27 -21.71
N GLY A 168 6.34 4.30 -21.94
CA GLY A 168 5.87 5.68 -22.03
C GLY A 168 5.82 6.41 -20.68
N LEU A 169 6.20 5.75 -19.59
CA LEU A 169 6.33 6.38 -18.29
C LEU A 169 7.79 6.80 -18.01
N LYS A 170 7.90 7.82 -17.17
CA LYS A 170 9.16 8.29 -16.60
C LYS A 170 8.99 8.48 -15.10
N PHE A 171 9.81 7.79 -14.32
CA PHE A 171 9.85 7.91 -12.87
C PHE A 171 10.97 8.87 -12.48
N VAL A 172 10.64 9.85 -11.64
CA VAL A 172 11.62 10.86 -11.16
C VAL A 172 11.67 10.84 -9.64
N SER A 173 12.73 11.41 -9.04
CA SER A 173 12.89 11.48 -7.59
C SER A 173 11.67 12.11 -6.93
N GLY A 174 11.09 11.41 -5.96
CA GLY A 174 9.99 11.92 -5.17
C GLY A 174 10.39 13.14 -4.33
N TYR A 175 11.61 13.14 -3.80
CA TYR A 175 12.17 14.29 -3.11
C TYR A 175 12.23 15.54 -4.00
N ASP A 176 12.72 15.41 -5.23
CA ASP A 176 12.84 16.55 -6.15
C ASP A 176 11.49 17.17 -6.52
N VAL A 177 10.46 16.34 -6.60
CA VAL A 177 9.08 16.78 -6.85
C VAL A 177 8.50 17.44 -5.61
N LEU A 178 8.51 16.74 -4.47
CA LEU A 178 7.92 17.25 -3.22
C LEU A 178 8.57 18.53 -2.74
N SER A 179 9.90 18.68 -2.88
CA SER A 179 10.61 19.88 -2.43
C SER A 179 10.15 21.16 -3.15
N LYS A 180 9.73 21.06 -4.41
CA LYS A 180 9.18 22.16 -5.20
C LYS A 180 7.71 22.41 -4.87
N LEU A 181 6.94 21.29 -4.81
CA LEU A 181 5.51 21.35 -4.61
C LEU A 181 5.13 21.81 -3.20
N ALA A 182 5.88 21.38 -2.18
CA ALA A 182 5.68 21.82 -0.79
C ALA A 182 5.81 23.34 -0.65
N LYS A 183 6.85 23.95 -1.23
CA LYS A 183 7.03 25.41 -1.23
C LYS A 183 5.91 26.15 -1.97
N LYS A 184 5.40 25.55 -3.07
CA LYS A 184 4.28 26.10 -3.84
C LYS A 184 2.96 26.08 -3.03
N LEU A 185 2.73 24.99 -2.29
CA LEU A 185 1.45 24.76 -1.61
C LEU A 185 1.39 25.34 -0.19
N ARG A 186 2.50 25.36 0.55
CA ARG A 186 2.53 25.81 1.95
C ARG A 186 1.77 27.11 2.23
N PRO A 187 1.92 28.17 1.40
CA PRO A 187 1.18 29.43 1.64
C PRO A 187 -0.32 29.36 1.34
N GLN A 188 -0.83 28.27 0.77
CA GLN A 188 -2.22 28.12 0.32
C GLN A 188 -3.07 27.24 1.25
N VAL A 189 -2.42 26.52 2.19
CA VAL A 189 -3.06 25.48 2.99
C VAL A 189 -2.75 25.64 4.47
N ASP A 190 -3.61 25.11 5.32
CA ASP A 190 -3.43 25.08 6.77
C ASP A 190 -2.54 23.90 7.17
N ILE A 191 -2.77 22.74 6.57
CA ILE A 191 -2.01 21.50 6.78
C ILE A 191 -1.48 21.02 5.41
N LEU A 192 -0.21 20.62 5.38
CA LEU A 192 0.42 20.01 4.22
C LEU A 192 0.74 18.54 4.49
N CYS A 193 0.12 17.66 3.71
CA CYS A 193 0.23 16.22 3.81
C CYS A 193 0.95 15.65 2.59
N ALA A 194 1.93 14.79 2.80
CA ALA A 194 2.57 14.01 1.74
C ALA A 194 2.24 12.54 1.91
N MET A 195 1.68 11.91 0.86
CA MET A 195 1.57 10.47 0.70
C MET A 195 2.77 9.99 -0.10
N TYR A 196 3.44 8.99 0.39
CA TYR A 196 4.60 8.40 -0.27
C TYR A 196 4.51 6.88 -0.26
N HIS A 197 4.30 6.29 -1.42
CA HIS A 197 4.57 4.87 -1.55
C HIS A 197 6.08 4.64 -1.64
N GLY A 198 6.68 4.60 -0.50
CA GLY A 198 8.09 4.43 -0.20
C GLY A 198 8.31 4.55 1.30
N GLY A 199 9.51 4.25 1.75
CA GLY A 199 9.86 4.22 3.15
C GLY A 199 11.10 5.04 3.47
N PHE A 200 11.78 4.63 4.53
CA PHE A 200 12.92 5.34 5.11
C PHE A 200 14.21 4.55 4.87
N GLU A 201 15.15 5.15 4.17
CA GLU A 201 16.51 4.66 3.94
C GLU A 201 17.39 4.74 5.20
N SER A 202 16.97 5.59 6.15
CA SER A 202 17.61 5.75 7.45
C SER A 202 16.55 5.81 8.55
N ASP A 203 16.92 5.48 9.77
CA ASP A 203 16.04 5.60 10.94
C ASP A 203 15.58 7.06 11.10
N PRO A 204 14.28 7.34 11.17
CA PRO A 204 13.75 8.69 11.19
C PRO A 204 14.12 9.50 12.46
N LEU A 205 14.53 8.86 13.55
CA LEU A 205 14.93 9.51 14.78
C LEU A 205 16.44 9.74 14.84
N THR A 206 17.24 8.72 14.51
CA THR A 206 18.70 8.73 14.68
C THR A 206 19.44 9.18 13.42
N GLY A 207 18.87 8.93 12.23
CA GLY A 207 19.53 9.13 10.94
C GLY A 207 20.51 8.03 10.57
N GLU A 208 20.60 6.97 11.37
CA GLU A 208 21.44 5.81 11.02
C GLU A 208 20.86 5.10 9.80
N ALA A 209 21.71 4.80 8.82
CA ALA A 209 21.29 4.07 7.63
C ALA A 209 20.75 2.68 7.98
N THR A 210 19.54 2.37 7.51
CA THR A 210 18.91 1.05 7.72
C THR A 210 19.02 0.15 6.48
N GLU A 211 19.39 0.75 5.34
CA GLU A 211 19.57 0.07 4.05
C GLU A 211 20.56 0.85 3.16
N PRO A 212 21.07 0.25 2.07
CA PRO A 212 21.85 0.99 1.08
C PRO A 212 21.04 2.13 0.45
N HIS A 213 21.63 3.31 0.33
CA HIS A 213 20.97 4.47 -0.30
C HIS A 213 20.95 4.33 -1.82
N THR A 214 20.02 3.55 -2.35
CA THR A 214 19.88 3.26 -3.79
C THR A 214 19.01 4.28 -4.51
N GLY A 215 18.26 5.10 -3.76
CA GLY A 215 17.19 5.97 -4.28
C GLY A 215 15.83 5.27 -4.37
N GLU A 216 15.72 4.04 -3.88
CA GLU A 216 14.45 3.34 -3.70
C GLU A 216 13.58 4.03 -2.66
N ASN A 217 14.17 4.28 -1.50
CA ASN A 217 13.55 5.02 -0.41
C ASN A 217 14.26 6.36 -0.22
N GLU A 218 13.47 7.43 -0.09
CA GLU A 218 13.93 8.81 0.11
C GLU A 218 13.28 9.45 1.37
N GLY A 219 12.64 8.63 2.23
CA GLY A 219 11.80 9.13 3.33
C GLY A 219 12.55 9.94 4.36
N TYR A 220 13.76 9.54 4.74
CA TYR A 220 14.57 10.31 5.68
C TYR A 220 15.03 11.65 5.09
N LYS A 221 15.45 11.65 3.83
CA LYS A 221 15.82 12.86 3.12
C LYS A 221 14.62 13.83 3.01
N ILE A 222 13.44 13.32 2.63
CA ILE A 222 12.20 14.11 2.58
C ILE A 222 11.89 14.71 3.95
N LEU A 223 11.90 13.89 5.01
CA LEU A 223 11.62 14.33 6.38
C LEU A 223 12.57 15.43 6.88
N THR A 224 13.83 15.35 6.51
CA THR A 224 14.86 16.26 7.04
C THR A 224 15.04 17.54 6.21
N GLU A 225 14.72 17.49 4.91
CA GLU A 225 15.01 18.60 4.00
C GLU A 225 13.76 19.35 3.52
N ILE A 226 12.53 18.85 3.81
CA ILE A 226 11.26 19.50 3.44
C ILE A 226 10.44 19.81 4.71
N PRO A 227 10.82 20.82 5.49
CA PRO A 227 10.17 21.16 6.76
C PRO A 227 8.75 21.71 6.60
N GLU A 228 8.29 21.93 5.38
CA GLU A 228 6.92 22.37 5.09
C GLU A 228 5.87 21.28 5.32
N ILE A 229 6.25 20.00 5.39
CA ILE A 229 5.35 18.87 5.53
C ILE A 229 4.96 18.67 6.99
N ASP A 230 3.65 18.79 7.31
CA ASP A 230 3.11 18.56 8.65
C ASP A 230 2.81 17.06 8.89
N VAL A 231 2.38 16.33 7.85
CA VAL A 231 2.00 14.91 7.94
C VAL A 231 2.63 14.11 6.79
N PHE A 232 3.32 13.05 7.14
CA PHE A 232 4.02 12.18 6.19
C PHE A 232 3.50 10.73 6.29
N LEU A 233 2.76 10.31 5.28
CA LEU A 233 2.07 9.03 5.18
C LEU A 233 2.86 8.14 4.26
N THR A 234 3.39 7.01 4.77
CA THR A 234 4.35 6.17 4.05
C THR A 234 3.88 4.72 3.92
N GLY A 235 4.51 3.93 3.05
CA GLY A 235 4.22 2.53 2.77
C GLY A 235 5.47 1.74 2.32
N HIS A 236 5.28 0.78 1.39
CA HIS A 236 6.31 0.06 0.65
C HIS A 236 7.17 -0.92 1.49
N GLN A 237 7.72 -0.47 2.60
CA GLN A 237 8.61 -1.30 3.43
C GLN A 237 7.85 -2.25 4.38
N HIS A 238 6.52 -2.22 4.40
CA HIS A 238 5.65 -3.01 5.27
C HIS A 238 5.95 -2.84 6.77
N ARG A 239 6.60 -1.74 7.15
CA ARG A 239 6.92 -1.47 8.56
C ARG A 239 5.69 -0.96 9.30
N ARG A 240 5.62 -1.27 10.57
CA ARG A 240 4.65 -0.66 11.49
C ARG A 240 5.32 0.50 12.21
N LEU A 241 5.07 1.71 11.73
CA LEU A 241 5.74 2.91 12.21
C LEU A 241 4.70 4.00 12.54
N ASN A 242 4.82 4.61 13.72
CA ASN A 242 4.05 5.78 14.13
C ASN A 242 4.86 6.62 15.09
N LEU A 243 5.13 7.85 14.72
CA LEU A 243 5.89 8.80 15.55
C LEU A 243 5.63 10.22 15.12
N VAL A 244 5.97 11.17 16.03
CA VAL A 244 6.05 12.59 15.71
C VAL A 244 7.50 13.03 15.95
N THR A 245 8.13 13.57 14.94
CA THR A 245 9.49 14.11 15.03
C THR A 245 9.66 15.30 14.09
N ARG A 246 10.50 16.26 14.43
CA ARG A 246 10.76 17.46 13.61
C ARG A 246 9.47 18.21 13.21
N ASP A 247 8.49 18.27 14.11
CA ASP A 247 7.15 18.84 13.88
C ASP A 247 6.34 18.15 12.76
N THR A 248 6.73 16.93 12.37
CA THR A 248 6.04 16.11 11.37
C THR A 248 5.47 14.86 12.02
N ALA A 249 4.18 14.59 11.78
CA ALA A 249 3.53 13.33 12.16
C ALA A 249 3.73 12.29 11.07
N ILE A 250 4.21 11.09 11.42
CA ILE A 250 4.60 10.02 10.49
C ILE A 250 3.83 8.75 10.83
N VAL A 251 3.27 8.08 9.82
CA VAL A 251 2.71 6.73 9.95
C VAL A 251 3.08 5.85 8.76
N GLN A 252 3.31 4.55 9.04
CA GLN A 252 3.39 3.46 8.07
C GLN A 252 2.63 2.28 8.67
N PRO A 253 1.50 1.84 8.08
CA PRO A 253 0.54 0.97 8.78
C PRO A 253 0.81 -0.53 8.65
N GLY A 254 1.97 -0.95 8.18
CA GLY A 254 2.23 -2.35 7.87
C GLY A 254 1.71 -2.75 6.50
N TYR A 255 1.17 -3.96 6.36
CA TYR A 255 0.72 -4.47 5.08
C TYR A 255 -0.53 -5.36 5.21
N ARG A 256 -1.17 -5.73 4.09
CA ARG A 256 -2.40 -6.58 4.02
C ARG A 256 -3.59 -6.03 4.82
N GLY A 257 -3.56 -4.74 5.17
CA GLY A 257 -4.62 -4.13 5.98
C GLY A 257 -4.61 -4.60 7.45
N GLU A 258 -3.47 -5.01 8.00
CA GLU A 258 -3.34 -5.42 9.42
C GLU A 258 -3.54 -4.26 10.40
N ALA A 259 -3.27 -3.04 9.95
CA ALA A 259 -3.52 -1.84 10.73
C ALA A 259 -3.93 -0.66 9.85
N VAL A 260 -4.48 0.38 10.49
CA VAL A 260 -4.72 1.71 9.92
C VAL A 260 -3.87 2.71 10.69
N GLY A 261 -3.05 3.46 9.97
CA GLY A 261 -2.32 4.60 10.53
C GLY A 261 -3.28 5.73 10.85
N LYS A 262 -3.15 6.30 12.04
CA LYS A 262 -3.98 7.42 12.50
C LYS A 262 -3.11 8.56 12.97
N VAL A 263 -3.38 9.75 12.46
CA VAL A 263 -2.83 11.02 12.94
C VAL A 263 -3.98 11.84 13.49
N VAL A 264 -3.82 12.40 14.70
CA VAL A 264 -4.77 13.33 15.27
C VAL A 264 -4.05 14.68 15.46
N ILE A 265 -4.59 15.70 14.84
CA ILE A 265 -4.10 17.09 14.96
C ILE A 265 -5.10 17.86 15.80
N ASP A 266 -4.68 18.25 17.01
CA ASP A 266 -5.43 19.19 17.85
C ASP A 266 -5.00 20.62 17.49
N PHE A 267 -5.96 21.50 17.20
CA PHE A 267 -5.69 22.83 16.74
C PHE A 267 -6.73 23.86 17.22
N ASP A 268 -6.31 25.11 17.26
CA ASP A 268 -7.18 26.27 17.46
C ASP A 268 -7.14 27.19 16.25
N LYS A 269 -8.17 28.01 16.11
CA LYS A 269 -8.21 29.15 15.17
C LYS A 269 -8.33 30.44 15.93
N ASP A 270 -7.48 31.39 15.59
CA ASP A 270 -7.62 32.73 16.11
C ASP A 270 -8.80 33.49 15.48
N GLU A 271 -9.09 34.70 15.95
CA GLU A 271 -10.18 35.55 15.46
C GLU A 271 -10.05 35.90 13.97
N LYS A 272 -8.86 35.76 13.38
CA LYS A 272 -8.57 35.98 11.96
C LYS A 272 -8.61 34.68 11.14
N GLY A 273 -8.94 33.58 11.80
CA GLY A 273 -8.99 32.25 11.18
C GLY A 273 -7.62 31.59 10.99
N LYS A 274 -6.54 32.15 11.53
CA LYS A 274 -5.21 31.54 11.46
C LYS A 274 -5.15 30.31 12.36
N VAL A 275 -4.71 29.21 11.79
CA VAL A 275 -4.58 27.92 12.46
C VAL A 275 -3.32 27.89 13.32
N LYS A 276 -3.45 27.36 14.52
CA LYS A 276 -2.36 27.02 15.42
C LYS A 276 -2.51 25.57 15.84
N ILE A 277 -1.57 24.74 15.44
CA ILE A 277 -1.46 23.35 15.89
C ILE A 277 -1.01 23.38 17.36
N ASN A 278 -1.79 22.73 18.24
CA ASN A 278 -1.47 22.57 19.65
C ASN A 278 -0.69 21.29 19.89
N GLU A 279 -1.13 20.20 19.26
CA GLU A 279 -0.53 18.88 19.42
C GLU A 279 -0.80 18.01 18.17
N MET A 280 0.15 17.16 17.83
CA MET A 280 -0.03 16.05 16.89
C MET A 280 0.30 14.74 17.59
N THR A 281 -0.56 13.74 17.42
CA THR A 281 -0.35 12.36 17.92
C THR A 281 -0.55 11.36 16.81
N THR A 282 0.15 10.23 16.91
CA THR A 282 0.08 9.14 15.94
C THR A 282 -0.24 7.82 16.65
N GLU A 283 -0.99 6.96 15.95
CA GLU A 283 -1.39 5.64 16.45
C GLU A 283 -1.49 4.66 15.27
N LEU A 284 -1.23 3.38 15.50
CA LEU A 284 -1.61 2.30 14.61
C LEU A 284 -2.80 1.55 15.20
N ILE A 285 -3.94 1.64 14.55
CA ILE A 285 -5.16 0.93 14.96
C ILE A 285 -5.12 -0.47 14.35
N ASP A 286 -5.00 -1.51 15.19
CA ASP A 286 -5.02 -2.90 14.73
C ASP A 286 -6.39 -3.26 14.14
N SER A 287 -6.43 -3.67 12.89
CA SER A 287 -7.68 -4.00 12.20
C SER A 287 -8.35 -5.27 12.71
N LYS A 288 -7.58 -6.17 13.33
CA LYS A 288 -8.08 -7.40 13.97
C LYS A 288 -9.14 -7.16 15.06
N ASP A 289 -9.13 -5.98 15.67
CA ASP A 289 -10.05 -5.62 16.75
C ASP A 289 -11.43 -5.17 16.21
N TYR A 290 -11.59 -5.17 14.89
CA TYR A 290 -12.82 -4.77 14.18
C TYR A 290 -13.36 -5.93 13.35
N ALA A 291 -14.67 -6.14 13.42
CA ALA A 291 -15.32 -7.10 12.53
C ALA A 291 -15.18 -6.64 11.06
N PRO A 292 -15.07 -7.57 10.10
CA PRO A 292 -15.04 -7.22 8.67
C PRO A 292 -16.29 -6.44 8.25
N ASP A 293 -16.13 -5.51 7.32
CA ASP A 293 -17.23 -4.72 6.77
C ASP A 293 -18.11 -5.57 5.83
N PRO A 294 -19.38 -5.82 6.18
CA PRO A 294 -20.25 -6.67 5.38
C PRO A 294 -20.57 -6.08 4.00
N ALA A 295 -20.40 -4.77 3.79
CA ALA A 295 -20.60 -4.15 2.48
C ALA A 295 -19.49 -4.59 1.51
N ILE A 296 -18.22 -4.54 1.94
CA ILE A 296 -17.09 -5.01 1.14
C ILE A 296 -17.20 -6.52 0.91
N GLU A 297 -17.47 -7.30 1.97
CA GLU A 297 -17.63 -8.75 1.83
C GLU A 297 -18.69 -9.10 0.79
N LYS A 298 -19.83 -8.41 0.80
CA LYS A 298 -20.91 -8.60 -0.19
C LYS A 298 -20.46 -8.29 -1.64
N ILE A 299 -19.68 -7.22 -1.83
CA ILE A 299 -19.17 -6.82 -3.16
C ILE A 299 -18.28 -7.91 -3.73
N VAL A 300 -17.35 -8.43 -2.92
CA VAL A 300 -16.30 -9.34 -3.40
C VAL A 300 -16.65 -10.84 -3.25
N LYS A 301 -17.76 -11.16 -2.60
CA LYS A 301 -18.13 -12.56 -2.26
C LYS A 301 -18.02 -13.52 -3.43
N SER A 302 -18.62 -13.19 -4.57
CA SER A 302 -18.60 -14.08 -5.74
C SER A 302 -17.20 -14.21 -6.32
N LEU A 303 -16.40 -13.15 -6.30
CA LEU A 303 -15.02 -13.16 -6.77
C LEU A 303 -14.15 -14.04 -5.84
N ASP A 304 -14.36 -13.96 -4.54
CA ASP A 304 -13.69 -14.79 -3.55
C ASP A 304 -14.06 -16.27 -3.70
N GLU A 305 -15.34 -16.60 -3.83
CA GLU A 305 -15.81 -17.97 -4.06
C GLU A 305 -15.23 -18.59 -5.36
N GLU A 306 -15.07 -17.81 -6.41
CA GLU A 306 -14.44 -18.25 -7.66
C GLU A 306 -12.92 -18.40 -7.49
N THR A 307 -12.29 -17.51 -6.75
CA THR A 307 -10.86 -17.62 -6.38
C THR A 307 -10.59 -18.91 -5.60
N GLN A 308 -11.43 -19.24 -4.60
CA GLN A 308 -11.30 -20.48 -3.85
C GLN A 308 -11.44 -21.73 -4.75
N LYS A 309 -12.41 -21.73 -5.68
CA LYS A 309 -12.56 -22.80 -6.66
C LYS A 309 -11.35 -22.94 -7.59
N TRP A 310 -10.75 -21.81 -7.95
CA TRP A 310 -9.53 -21.80 -8.76
C TRP A 310 -8.33 -22.35 -7.98
N LEU A 311 -8.20 -22.00 -6.71
CA LEU A 311 -7.17 -22.52 -5.81
C LEU A 311 -7.35 -24.02 -5.49
N ASP A 312 -8.57 -24.51 -5.43
CA ASP A 312 -8.88 -25.92 -5.18
C ASP A 312 -8.55 -26.83 -6.39
N GLN A 313 -8.17 -26.28 -7.55
CA GLN A 313 -7.82 -27.08 -8.71
C GLN A 313 -6.43 -27.71 -8.53
N PRO A 314 -6.30 -29.05 -8.63
CA PRO A 314 -5.00 -29.70 -8.56
C PRO A 314 -4.14 -29.27 -9.77
N ILE A 315 -2.94 -28.74 -9.52
CA ILE A 315 -1.99 -28.30 -10.56
C ILE A 315 -0.90 -29.32 -10.83
N ALA A 316 -0.61 -30.18 -9.86
CA ALA A 316 0.42 -31.21 -9.98
C ALA A 316 0.18 -32.38 -9.02
N HIS A 317 0.83 -33.50 -9.30
CA HIS A 317 0.93 -34.64 -8.41
C HIS A 317 2.40 -34.86 -8.04
N LEU A 318 2.73 -34.76 -6.77
CA LEU A 318 4.06 -35.07 -6.28
C LEU A 318 4.18 -36.60 -6.04
N SER A 319 5.21 -37.22 -6.61
CA SER A 319 5.53 -38.62 -6.33
C SER A 319 5.90 -38.86 -4.87
N GLU A 320 6.55 -37.87 -4.27
CA GLU A 320 6.98 -37.82 -2.87
C GLU A 320 6.63 -36.47 -2.26
N PRO A 321 6.41 -36.39 -0.93
CA PRO A 321 6.24 -35.09 -0.25
C PRO A 321 7.48 -34.21 -0.42
N ALA A 322 7.27 -32.90 -0.50
CA ALA A 322 8.34 -31.90 -0.55
C ALA A 322 8.26 -30.97 0.67
N PRO A 323 8.56 -31.44 1.88
CA PRO A 323 8.43 -30.64 3.10
C PRO A 323 9.58 -29.66 3.29
N ILE A 324 9.32 -28.64 4.11
CA ILE A 324 10.30 -27.89 4.88
C ILE A 324 10.04 -28.27 6.34
N GLU A 325 10.88 -29.14 6.91
CA GLU A 325 10.70 -29.61 8.30
C GLU A 325 11.19 -28.56 9.31
N ASP A 326 12.24 -27.84 8.95
CA ASP A 326 12.86 -26.77 9.73
C ASP A 326 13.38 -25.71 8.76
N ALA A 327 12.85 -24.50 8.86
CA ALA A 327 13.18 -23.41 7.95
C ALA A 327 14.64 -22.94 8.07
N ILE A 328 15.21 -22.93 9.29
CA ILE A 328 16.60 -22.52 9.51
C ILE A 328 17.56 -23.57 8.93
N LYS A 329 17.30 -24.84 9.23
CA LYS A 329 18.05 -25.94 8.65
C LYS A 329 17.95 -25.98 7.14
N GLY A 330 16.74 -25.75 6.60
CA GLY A 330 16.47 -25.69 5.15
C GLY A 330 17.23 -24.57 4.43
N ARG A 331 17.51 -23.45 5.10
CA ARG A 331 18.36 -22.36 4.57
C ARG A 331 19.83 -22.77 4.44
N ILE A 332 20.31 -23.65 5.29
CA ILE A 332 21.72 -24.06 5.38
C ILE A 332 21.97 -25.34 4.55
N GLU A 333 21.12 -26.33 4.69
CA GLU A 333 21.33 -27.67 4.15
C GLU A 333 20.47 -27.94 2.88
N GLY A 334 19.52 -27.05 2.58
CA GLY A 334 18.49 -27.27 1.58
C GLY A 334 17.29 -28.02 2.13
N ALA A 335 16.19 -27.99 1.38
CA ALA A 335 14.95 -28.73 1.68
C ALA A 335 14.31 -29.25 0.37
N PRO A 336 13.55 -30.35 0.40
CA PRO A 336 12.92 -30.89 -0.79
C PRO A 336 12.05 -29.87 -1.56
N PHE A 337 11.30 -29.04 -0.85
CA PHE A 337 10.49 -27.95 -1.45
C PHE A 337 11.35 -26.90 -2.15
N ILE A 338 12.47 -26.51 -1.54
CA ILE A 338 13.40 -25.54 -2.14
C ILE A 338 14.04 -26.11 -3.41
N ASN A 339 14.43 -27.37 -3.36
CA ASN A 339 14.98 -28.05 -4.53
C ASN A 339 13.97 -28.13 -5.66
N LEU A 340 12.70 -28.39 -5.34
CA LEU A 340 11.60 -28.40 -6.35
C LEU A 340 11.47 -27.03 -7.01
N ILE A 341 11.40 -25.93 -6.23
CA ILE A 341 11.32 -24.57 -6.76
C ILE A 341 12.51 -24.26 -7.67
N GLN A 342 13.73 -24.56 -7.23
CA GLN A 342 14.93 -24.28 -8.01
C GLN A 342 14.95 -25.09 -9.34
N GLN A 343 14.56 -26.36 -9.31
CA GLN A 343 14.45 -27.18 -10.52
C GLN A 343 13.38 -26.64 -11.49
N MET A 344 12.25 -26.19 -10.97
CA MET A 344 11.22 -25.55 -11.79
C MET A 344 11.72 -24.25 -12.44
N GLN A 345 12.42 -23.40 -11.68
CA GLN A 345 13.01 -22.16 -12.19
C GLN A 345 14.03 -22.46 -13.30
N LEU A 346 14.96 -23.40 -13.09
CA LEU A 346 15.95 -23.79 -14.09
C LEU A 346 15.28 -24.34 -15.37
N TRP A 347 14.26 -25.20 -15.20
CA TRP A 347 13.53 -25.77 -16.31
C TRP A 347 12.77 -24.72 -17.12
N PHE A 348 12.09 -23.79 -16.44
CA PHE A 348 11.27 -22.77 -17.08
C PHE A 348 12.09 -21.69 -17.79
N THR A 349 13.20 -21.28 -17.20
CA THR A 349 14.05 -20.19 -17.71
C THR A 349 15.18 -20.66 -18.62
N GLY A 350 15.60 -21.92 -18.53
CA GLY A 350 16.80 -22.44 -19.20
C GLY A 350 18.11 -21.87 -18.60
N ALA A 351 18.06 -21.28 -17.43
CA ALA A 351 19.23 -20.71 -16.76
C ALA A 351 20.17 -21.79 -16.24
N ASP A 352 21.45 -21.48 -16.08
CA ASP A 352 22.47 -22.40 -15.53
C ASP A 352 22.45 -22.45 -13.99
N VAL A 353 21.93 -21.40 -13.34
CA VAL A 353 21.92 -21.26 -11.87
C VAL A 353 20.55 -20.77 -11.42
N SER A 354 20.05 -21.32 -10.33
CA SER A 354 18.85 -20.84 -9.63
C SER A 354 19.17 -20.54 -8.19
N ALA A 355 18.58 -19.48 -7.65
CA ALA A 355 18.64 -19.13 -6.25
C ALA A 355 17.22 -18.84 -5.72
N THR A 356 16.94 -19.28 -4.50
CA THR A 356 15.69 -18.97 -3.80
C THR A 356 15.94 -18.88 -2.30
N ALA A 357 15.00 -18.29 -1.57
CA ALA A 357 15.11 -18.11 -0.12
C ALA A 357 13.87 -18.66 0.60
N ILE A 358 14.08 -19.14 1.82
CA ILE A 358 12.98 -19.40 2.76
C ILE A 358 12.77 -18.12 3.57
N MET A 359 11.72 -17.37 3.22
CA MET A 359 11.45 -16.06 3.82
C MET A 359 10.85 -16.16 5.23
N SER A 360 10.04 -17.19 5.49
CA SER A 360 9.36 -17.38 6.77
C SER A 360 9.93 -18.55 7.56
N GLU A 361 10.03 -18.38 8.87
CA GLU A 361 10.38 -19.49 9.80
C GLU A 361 9.23 -20.50 9.94
N SER A 362 8.01 -20.11 9.56
CA SER A 362 6.83 -20.98 9.54
C SER A 362 6.57 -21.65 8.18
N ALA A 363 7.52 -21.60 7.23
CA ALA A 363 7.39 -22.26 5.95
C ALA A 363 7.38 -23.79 6.10
N HIS A 364 6.39 -24.47 5.48
CA HIS A 364 6.18 -25.92 5.64
C HIS A 364 6.45 -26.74 4.38
N GLY A 365 6.48 -26.14 3.20
CA GLY A 365 6.52 -26.87 1.94
C GLY A 365 5.22 -27.62 1.65
N PHE A 366 5.28 -28.62 0.78
CA PHE A 366 4.11 -29.37 0.36
C PHE A 366 4.04 -30.76 0.99
N SER A 367 2.85 -31.13 1.47
CA SER A 367 2.46 -32.51 1.71
C SER A 367 2.18 -33.24 0.38
N LYS A 368 1.80 -34.51 0.42
CA LYS A 368 1.73 -35.37 -0.76
C LYS A 368 0.70 -34.98 -1.82
N ASN A 369 -0.31 -34.18 -1.50
CA ASN A 369 -1.35 -33.70 -2.42
C ASN A 369 -1.32 -32.17 -2.48
N VAL A 370 -0.99 -31.65 -3.64
CA VAL A 370 -0.94 -30.21 -3.93
C VAL A 370 -1.99 -29.87 -4.99
#